data_ed1c753f88196832af7073b4d3c42df8
#
_entry.id   ed1c753f88196832af7073b4d3c42df8
#
_cell.length_a   1.000
_cell.length_b   1.000
_cell.length_c   1.000
_cell.angle_alpha   90.00
_cell.angle_beta   90.00
_cell.angle_gamma   90.00
#
_symmetry.space_group_name_H-M   'P 1'
#
loop_
_entity.id
_entity.type
_entity.pdbx_description
1 polymer ?
#
loop_
_entity_poly.entity_id
_entity_poly.type
_entity_poly.pdbx_seq_one_letter_code
_entity_poly.pdbx_strand_id
1 'polypeptide(L)'
;LVRGITVSCDVYFYQLGERMDLEDYYSYSKLWGLPKRTHIDIPNEAGGLVPNTEWYDKNYGKGQWTKGIMLNLAIGQGEVLVTPLSLLCFICGIANGGHYAVPHCVKAIGNDGEEAENEPEFIDMPMSETTLAVLQKGMRGVVEDEEGTGKAARVPGYEVAGKTGTSQNPHGDDHAWFVCYAPYDEPEIAVCVLLENAGHGGAVAAPIAGQILRYYFAERDGGTVAMP
;
A
#
# COMPACT_ATOMS: atom_id res chain seq x y z
N LEU A 1 -5.55 -15.29 9.22
CA LEU A 1 -5.14 -14.22 8.32
C LEU A 1 -4.85 -12.93 9.08
N VAL A 2 -5.76 -12.39 9.92
CA VAL A 2 -5.55 -11.15 10.70
C VAL A 2 -4.19 -11.14 11.40
N ARG A 3 -3.89 -12.13 12.24
CA ARG A 3 -2.59 -12.21 12.93
C ARG A 3 -1.40 -12.32 11.97
N GLY A 4 -1.55 -13.04 10.85
CA GLY A 4 -0.49 -13.13 9.82
C GLY A 4 -0.12 -11.76 9.24
N ILE A 5 -1.13 -10.89 9.03
CA ILE A 5 -0.93 -9.50 8.59
C ILE A 5 -0.28 -8.68 9.73
N THR A 6 -0.84 -8.76 10.94
CA THR A 6 -0.38 -8.01 12.13
C THR A 6 1.11 -8.19 12.39
N VAL A 7 1.60 -9.43 12.42
CA VAL A 7 3.00 -9.74 12.72
C VAL A 7 3.87 -9.91 11.47
N SER A 8 3.30 -9.66 10.27
CA SER A 8 3.99 -9.84 8.98
C SER A 8 4.64 -11.23 8.85
N CYS A 9 3.84 -12.29 9.02
CA CYS A 9 4.34 -13.66 9.07
C CYS A 9 4.57 -14.24 7.67
N ASP A 10 5.81 -14.22 7.17
CA ASP A 10 6.18 -14.74 5.86
C ASP A 10 5.80 -16.22 5.70
N VAL A 11 6.03 -17.06 6.71
CA VAL A 11 5.68 -18.49 6.67
C VAL A 11 4.20 -18.72 6.41
N TYR A 12 3.33 -17.87 6.98
CA TYR A 12 1.90 -17.92 6.73
C TYR A 12 1.58 -17.60 5.26
N PHE A 13 2.21 -16.55 4.71
CA PHE A 13 1.99 -16.13 3.33
C PHE A 13 2.64 -17.08 2.32
N TYR A 14 3.77 -17.72 2.64
CA TYR A 14 4.33 -18.81 1.81
C TYR A 14 3.32 -19.96 1.65
N GLN A 15 2.68 -20.39 2.74
CA GLN A 15 1.65 -21.45 2.67
C GLN A 15 0.42 -21.03 1.85
N LEU A 16 0.06 -19.73 1.86
CA LEU A 16 -0.98 -19.21 0.97
C LEU A 16 -0.51 -19.22 -0.49
N GLY A 17 0.71 -18.76 -0.77
CA GLY A 17 1.30 -18.75 -2.11
C GLY A 17 1.35 -20.16 -2.74
N GLU A 18 1.69 -21.19 -1.96
CA GLU A 18 1.66 -22.58 -2.45
C GLU A 18 0.28 -23.05 -2.93
N ARG A 19 -0.80 -22.47 -2.38
CA ARG A 19 -2.18 -22.81 -2.71
C ARG A 19 -2.79 -21.94 -3.79
N MET A 20 -2.15 -20.80 -4.11
CA MET A 20 -2.61 -19.87 -5.14
C MET A 20 -2.12 -20.30 -6.52
N ASP A 21 -2.92 -19.98 -7.53
CA ASP A 21 -2.50 -20.03 -8.92
C ASP A 21 -1.91 -18.68 -9.35
N LEU A 22 -0.92 -18.70 -10.24
CA LEU A 22 -0.26 -17.48 -10.74
C LEU A 22 -1.23 -16.57 -11.51
N GLU A 23 -2.13 -17.17 -12.29
CA GLU A 23 -3.10 -16.40 -13.07
C GLU A 23 -4.18 -15.77 -12.18
N ASP A 24 -4.57 -16.44 -11.08
CA ASP A 24 -5.46 -15.86 -10.07
C ASP A 24 -4.76 -14.67 -9.38
N TYR A 25 -3.50 -14.84 -8.95
CA TYR A 25 -2.71 -13.77 -8.35
C TYR A 25 -2.60 -12.55 -9.29
N TYR A 26 -2.28 -12.77 -10.55
CA TYR A 26 -2.21 -11.73 -11.58
C TYR A 26 -3.56 -11.05 -11.81
N SER A 27 -4.63 -11.85 -11.95
CA SER A 27 -5.97 -11.34 -12.24
C SER A 27 -6.51 -10.44 -11.12
N TYR A 28 -6.36 -10.85 -9.86
CA TYR A 28 -6.75 -10.03 -8.72
C TYR A 28 -5.86 -8.79 -8.58
N SER A 29 -4.56 -8.91 -8.74
CA SER A 29 -3.66 -7.76 -8.70
C SER A 29 -4.00 -6.72 -9.77
N LYS A 30 -4.36 -7.18 -10.98
CA LYS A 30 -4.81 -6.32 -12.08
C LYS A 30 -6.17 -5.70 -11.81
N LEU A 31 -7.10 -6.45 -11.21
CA LEU A 31 -8.43 -5.98 -10.82
C LEU A 31 -8.31 -4.83 -9.82
N TRP A 32 -7.37 -4.92 -8.88
CA TRP A 32 -7.12 -3.91 -7.84
C TRP A 32 -6.12 -2.83 -8.24
N GLY A 33 -5.74 -2.76 -9.51
CA GLY A 33 -4.98 -1.65 -10.09
C GLY A 33 -3.47 -1.68 -9.88
N LEU A 34 -2.92 -2.65 -9.15
CA LEU A 34 -1.50 -2.67 -8.77
C LEU A 34 -0.50 -2.54 -9.93
N PRO A 35 -0.66 -3.23 -11.11
CA PRO A 35 0.25 -3.05 -12.25
C PRO A 35 -0.10 -1.87 -13.14
N LYS A 36 -1.22 -1.17 -12.90
CA LYS A 36 -1.71 -0.11 -13.77
C LYS A 36 -1.16 1.26 -13.36
N ARG A 37 -1.25 2.21 -14.31
CA ARG A 37 -1.13 3.63 -13.99
C ARG A 37 -2.38 4.07 -13.24
N THR A 38 -2.23 5.03 -12.34
CA THR A 38 -3.34 5.60 -11.57
C THR A 38 -4.10 6.67 -12.32
N HIS A 39 -3.55 7.13 -13.45
CA HIS A 39 -4.05 8.24 -14.25
C HIS A 39 -4.02 9.59 -13.52
N ILE A 40 -3.08 9.76 -12.58
CA ILE A 40 -2.82 11.07 -11.99
C ILE A 40 -2.52 12.11 -13.08
N ASP A 41 -2.93 13.34 -12.86
CA ASP A 41 -2.82 14.48 -13.80
C ASP A 41 -1.40 15.04 -13.97
N ILE A 42 -0.37 14.24 -13.70
CA ILE A 42 1.03 14.57 -14.01
C ILE A 42 1.56 13.73 -15.18
N PRO A 43 2.45 14.29 -16.01
CA PRO A 43 2.98 13.58 -17.18
C PRO A 43 3.95 12.45 -16.80
N ASN A 44 4.08 11.47 -17.71
CA ASN A 44 5.05 10.37 -17.61
C ASN A 44 4.91 9.45 -16.40
N GLU A 45 3.70 9.26 -15.90
CA GLU A 45 3.44 8.26 -14.85
C GLU A 45 3.94 6.88 -15.27
N ALA A 46 4.71 6.20 -14.41
CA ALA A 46 5.11 4.82 -14.60
C ALA A 46 4.03 3.86 -14.11
N GLY A 47 3.83 2.74 -14.79
CA GLY A 47 3.05 1.62 -14.26
C GLY A 47 3.90 0.65 -13.45
N GLY A 48 3.24 -0.29 -12.78
CA GLY A 48 3.87 -1.42 -12.11
C GLY A 48 4.03 -2.64 -13.03
N LEU A 49 4.47 -3.72 -12.45
CA LEU A 49 4.55 -5.05 -13.05
C LEU A 49 4.02 -6.09 -12.05
N VAL A 50 3.05 -6.87 -12.46
CA VAL A 50 2.71 -8.14 -11.82
C VAL A 50 2.84 -9.22 -12.89
N PRO A 51 3.75 -10.19 -12.74
CA PRO A 51 4.00 -11.19 -13.78
C PRO A 51 2.86 -12.21 -13.85
N ASN A 52 2.62 -12.72 -15.06
CA ASN A 52 1.72 -13.83 -15.37
C ASN A 52 2.50 -14.97 -16.06
N THR A 53 1.83 -16.03 -16.43
CA THR A 53 2.44 -17.17 -17.15
C THR A 53 3.14 -16.75 -18.43
N GLU A 54 2.52 -15.90 -19.25
CA GLU A 54 3.09 -15.41 -20.49
C GLU A 54 4.39 -14.61 -20.23
N TRP A 55 4.40 -13.78 -19.19
CA TRP A 55 5.58 -13.03 -18.80
C TRP A 55 6.74 -13.95 -18.40
N TYR A 56 6.47 -14.98 -17.58
CA TYR A 56 7.50 -15.94 -17.18
C TYR A 56 7.99 -16.79 -18.35
N ASP A 57 7.12 -17.29 -19.21
CA ASP A 57 7.47 -18.04 -20.40
C ASP A 57 8.36 -17.25 -21.36
N LYS A 58 8.08 -15.96 -21.51
CA LYS A 58 8.87 -15.06 -22.35
C LYS A 58 10.26 -14.77 -21.78
N ASN A 59 10.38 -14.57 -20.46
CA ASN A 59 11.63 -14.14 -19.83
C ASN A 59 12.53 -15.27 -19.40
N TYR A 60 11.97 -16.41 -19.00
CA TYR A 60 12.72 -17.55 -18.51
C TYR A 60 12.66 -18.77 -19.45
N GLY A 61 11.73 -18.79 -20.39
CA GLY A 61 11.48 -19.91 -21.27
C GLY A 61 10.36 -20.83 -20.78
N LYS A 62 9.55 -21.33 -21.70
CA LYS A 62 8.41 -22.19 -21.39
C LYS A 62 8.85 -23.47 -20.69
N GLY A 63 8.30 -23.70 -19.50
CA GLY A 63 8.63 -24.86 -18.66
C GLY A 63 9.99 -24.76 -17.95
N GLN A 64 10.68 -23.62 -18.00
CA GLN A 64 11.95 -23.41 -17.30
C GLN A 64 11.79 -22.74 -15.92
N TRP A 65 10.58 -22.32 -15.57
CA TRP A 65 10.23 -21.78 -14.25
C TRP A 65 9.28 -22.73 -13.50
N THR A 66 9.18 -22.59 -12.21
CA THR A 66 8.39 -23.49 -11.37
C THR A 66 7.41 -22.73 -10.50
N LYS A 67 6.41 -23.42 -9.96
CA LYS A 67 5.43 -22.84 -9.02
C LYS A 67 6.09 -22.25 -7.75
N GLY A 68 7.35 -22.55 -7.48
CA GLY A 68 8.12 -21.96 -6.37
C GLY A 68 8.22 -20.43 -6.39
N ILE A 69 8.06 -19.79 -7.57
CA ILE A 69 7.95 -18.32 -7.68
C ILE A 69 6.84 -17.74 -6.78
N MET A 70 5.75 -18.50 -6.58
CA MET A 70 4.62 -18.06 -5.77
C MET A 70 4.99 -17.79 -4.31
N LEU A 71 6.05 -18.41 -3.79
CA LEU A 71 6.53 -18.11 -2.44
C LEU A 71 7.02 -16.66 -2.35
N ASN A 72 7.80 -16.21 -3.34
CA ASN A 72 8.28 -14.82 -3.38
C ASN A 72 7.14 -13.84 -3.66
N LEU A 73 6.29 -14.13 -4.65
CA LEU A 73 5.17 -13.25 -5.03
C LEU A 73 4.18 -13.05 -3.87
N ALA A 74 3.93 -14.09 -3.07
CA ALA A 74 2.99 -14.04 -1.95
C ALA A 74 3.42 -13.11 -0.79
N ILE A 75 4.70 -12.75 -0.73
CA ILE A 75 5.23 -11.77 0.22
C ILE A 75 5.64 -10.45 -0.45
N GLY A 76 5.28 -10.27 -1.73
CA GLY A 76 5.59 -9.04 -2.47
C GLY A 76 7.04 -8.91 -2.91
N GLN A 77 7.77 -10.03 -3.01
CA GLN A 77 9.13 -10.09 -3.52
C GLN A 77 9.15 -10.67 -4.95
N GLY A 78 10.34 -10.88 -5.49
CA GLY A 78 10.53 -11.39 -6.85
C GLY A 78 10.31 -10.30 -7.89
N GLU A 79 9.54 -10.60 -8.93
CA GLU A 79 9.37 -9.74 -10.10
C GLU A 79 8.22 -8.73 -9.99
N VAL A 80 7.54 -8.67 -8.83
CA VAL A 80 6.47 -7.69 -8.60
C VAL A 80 7.06 -6.30 -8.41
N LEU A 81 6.59 -5.37 -9.23
CA LEU A 81 6.92 -3.95 -9.12
C LEU A 81 5.63 -3.14 -8.97
N VAL A 82 5.57 -2.29 -7.96
CA VAL A 82 4.46 -1.36 -7.74
C VAL A 82 4.99 0.04 -7.54
N THR A 83 4.26 1.04 -8.03
CA THR A 83 4.60 2.42 -7.71
C THR A 83 4.07 2.78 -6.31
N PRO A 84 4.73 3.69 -5.57
CA PRO A 84 4.19 4.17 -4.30
C PRO A 84 2.75 4.68 -4.42
N LEU A 85 2.42 5.34 -5.54
CA LEU A 85 1.10 5.89 -5.77
C LEU A 85 0.06 4.80 -6.03
N SER A 86 0.35 3.77 -6.84
CA SER A 86 -0.59 2.65 -7.05
C SER A 86 -0.84 1.86 -5.76
N LEU A 87 0.21 1.69 -4.94
CA LEU A 87 0.06 1.07 -3.63
C LEU A 87 -0.79 1.94 -2.69
N LEU A 88 -0.60 3.26 -2.71
CA LEU A 88 -1.41 4.19 -1.92
C LEU A 88 -2.89 4.14 -2.34
N CYS A 89 -3.19 4.13 -3.64
CA CYS A 89 -4.56 3.95 -4.14
C CYS A 89 -5.18 2.63 -3.66
N PHE A 90 -4.42 1.54 -3.67
CA PHE A 90 -4.87 0.25 -3.15
C PHE A 90 -5.22 0.33 -1.65
N ILE A 91 -4.41 1.02 -0.85
CA ILE A 91 -4.67 1.24 0.58
C ILE A 91 -5.90 2.14 0.79
N CYS A 92 -6.07 3.19 -0.01
CA CYS A 92 -7.28 4.02 -0.01
C CYS A 92 -8.53 3.19 -0.31
N GLY A 93 -8.45 2.25 -1.27
CA GLY A 93 -9.55 1.33 -1.57
C GLY A 93 -9.90 0.43 -0.38
N ILE A 94 -8.93 -0.08 0.36
CA ILE A 94 -9.17 -0.84 1.60
C ILE A 94 -9.82 0.07 2.67
N ALA A 95 -9.29 1.28 2.86
CA ALA A 95 -9.79 2.24 3.85
C ALA A 95 -11.25 2.63 3.58
N ASN A 96 -11.61 2.87 2.32
CA ASN A 96 -12.90 3.41 1.90
C ASN A 96 -13.93 2.32 1.51
N GLY A 97 -13.76 1.08 1.93
CA GLY A 97 -14.78 0.05 1.68
C GLY A 97 -14.81 -0.50 0.26
N GLY A 98 -13.70 -0.45 -0.49
CA GLY A 98 -13.55 -1.03 -1.81
C GLY A 98 -13.63 -0.04 -2.98
N HIS A 99 -13.37 1.24 -2.74
CA HIS A 99 -13.24 2.24 -3.79
C HIS A 99 -12.21 3.31 -3.43
N TYR A 100 -11.61 3.93 -4.43
CA TYR A 100 -10.67 5.05 -4.24
C TYR A 100 -10.86 6.12 -5.32
N ALA A 101 -10.54 7.37 -4.97
CA ALA A 101 -10.53 8.46 -5.94
C ALA A 101 -9.30 8.36 -6.85
N VAL A 102 -9.47 8.65 -8.15
CA VAL A 102 -8.35 8.87 -9.06
C VAL A 102 -7.51 10.01 -8.49
N PRO A 103 -6.21 9.79 -8.23
CA PRO A 103 -5.39 10.83 -7.64
C PRO A 103 -5.21 12.00 -8.61
N HIS A 104 -5.22 13.22 -8.09
CA HIS A 104 -4.98 14.44 -8.85
C HIS A 104 -4.24 15.49 -8.01
N CYS A 105 -3.47 16.32 -8.67
CA CYS A 105 -2.74 17.44 -8.08
C CYS A 105 -3.48 18.77 -8.29
N VAL A 106 -4.28 18.85 -9.36
CA VAL A 106 -5.03 20.08 -9.71
C VAL A 106 -6.34 20.11 -8.91
N LYS A 107 -6.47 21.06 -8.01
CA LYS A 107 -7.69 21.27 -7.21
C LYS A 107 -8.78 21.96 -8.02
N ALA A 108 -8.43 23.01 -8.75
CA ALA A 108 -9.36 23.80 -9.54
C ALA A 108 -8.65 24.43 -10.75
N ILE A 109 -9.42 24.73 -11.79
CA ILE A 109 -8.93 25.42 -13.01
C ILE A 109 -9.87 26.60 -13.27
N GLY A 110 -9.31 27.80 -13.44
CA GLY A 110 -10.11 29.00 -13.75
C GLY A 110 -9.33 30.28 -13.58
N ASN A 111 -10.03 31.40 -13.76
CA ASN A 111 -9.54 32.76 -13.48
C ASN A 111 -10.30 33.33 -12.28
N ASP A 112 -9.79 34.43 -11.71
CA ASP A 112 -10.33 35.10 -10.53
C ASP A 112 -11.89 35.16 -10.51
N GLY A 113 -12.49 34.31 -9.67
CA GLY A 113 -13.93 34.26 -9.41
C GLY A 113 -14.76 33.29 -10.26
N GLU A 114 -14.16 32.56 -11.20
CA GLU A 114 -14.82 31.52 -12.01
C GLU A 114 -13.98 30.23 -12.02
N GLU A 115 -13.65 29.68 -10.84
CA GLU A 115 -12.90 28.44 -10.72
C GLU A 115 -13.84 27.24 -10.81
N ALA A 116 -13.55 26.31 -11.73
CA ALA A 116 -14.18 24.99 -11.75
C ALA A 116 -13.35 24.02 -10.92
N GLU A 117 -13.91 23.52 -9.82
CA GLU A 117 -13.28 22.47 -9.03
C GLU A 117 -13.16 21.18 -9.83
N ASN A 118 -12.07 20.45 -9.60
CA ASN A 118 -11.86 19.14 -10.19
C ASN A 118 -12.66 18.11 -9.36
N GLU A 119 -13.78 17.65 -9.90
CA GLU A 119 -14.59 16.62 -9.26
C GLU A 119 -13.86 15.26 -9.27
N PRO A 120 -13.75 14.56 -8.13
CA PRO A 120 -13.03 13.30 -8.07
C PRO A 120 -13.78 12.19 -8.86
N GLU A 121 -13.07 11.52 -9.73
CA GLU A 121 -13.51 10.25 -10.32
C GLU A 121 -13.19 9.12 -9.36
N PHE A 122 -14.13 8.17 -9.14
CA PHE A 122 -13.91 7.02 -8.26
C PHE A 122 -13.76 5.73 -9.05
N ILE A 123 -12.86 4.89 -8.59
CA ILE A 123 -12.62 3.54 -9.15
C ILE A 123 -13.04 2.50 -8.11
N ASP A 124 -13.90 1.58 -8.54
CA ASP A 124 -14.29 0.44 -7.72
C ASP A 124 -13.18 -0.61 -7.70
N MET A 125 -12.90 -1.09 -6.50
CA MET A 125 -11.97 -2.17 -6.19
C MET A 125 -12.75 -3.30 -5.52
N PRO A 126 -13.35 -4.21 -6.30
CA PRO A 126 -14.31 -5.16 -5.76
C PRO A 126 -13.67 -6.11 -4.75
N MET A 127 -14.13 -6.01 -3.52
CA MET A 127 -13.80 -6.86 -2.39
C MET A 127 -15.07 -7.15 -1.59
N SER A 128 -15.17 -8.35 -1.02
CA SER A 128 -16.28 -8.62 -0.09
C SER A 128 -16.07 -7.85 1.22
N GLU A 129 -17.17 -7.49 1.89
CA GLU A 129 -17.13 -6.87 3.22
C GLU A 129 -16.30 -7.68 4.22
N THR A 130 -16.40 -9.00 4.16
CA THR A 130 -15.61 -9.91 5.00
C THR A 130 -14.11 -9.78 4.70
N THR A 131 -13.72 -9.67 3.43
CA THR A 131 -12.32 -9.49 3.03
C THR A 131 -11.79 -8.16 3.52
N LEU A 132 -12.54 -7.08 3.30
CA LEU A 132 -12.20 -5.73 3.77
C LEU A 132 -12.03 -5.70 5.29
N ALA A 133 -12.99 -6.22 6.05
CA ALA A 133 -12.92 -6.24 7.51
C ALA A 133 -11.68 -7.00 8.04
N VAL A 134 -11.31 -8.10 7.39
CA VAL A 134 -10.10 -8.87 7.74
C VAL A 134 -8.83 -8.10 7.44
N LEU A 135 -8.74 -7.44 6.29
CA LEU A 135 -7.59 -6.62 5.90
C LEU A 135 -7.45 -5.41 6.84
N GLN A 136 -8.51 -4.65 7.02
CA GLN A 136 -8.55 -3.48 7.90
C GLN A 136 -8.14 -3.83 9.32
N LYS A 137 -8.72 -4.91 9.90
CA LYS A 137 -8.38 -5.39 11.24
C LYS A 137 -6.92 -5.83 11.34
N GLY A 138 -6.39 -6.52 10.33
CA GLY A 138 -4.99 -6.92 10.28
C GLY A 138 -4.05 -5.71 10.22
N MET A 139 -4.37 -4.73 9.38
CA MET A 139 -3.61 -3.50 9.23
C MET A 139 -3.65 -2.62 10.50
N ARG A 140 -4.82 -2.53 11.17
CA ARG A 140 -4.90 -1.89 12.50
C ARG A 140 -3.96 -2.58 13.48
N GLY A 141 -3.97 -3.91 13.55
CA GLY A 141 -3.08 -4.69 14.42
C GLY A 141 -1.60 -4.43 14.17
N VAL A 142 -1.17 -4.16 12.93
CA VAL A 142 0.23 -3.81 12.61
C VAL A 142 0.71 -2.61 13.42
N VAL A 143 -0.15 -1.64 13.69
CA VAL A 143 0.20 -0.41 14.41
C VAL A 143 -0.21 -0.49 15.88
N GLU A 144 -1.41 -0.98 16.19
CA GLU A 144 -2.00 -0.85 17.52
C GLU A 144 -1.74 -2.06 18.42
N ASP A 145 -1.45 -3.26 17.88
CA ASP A 145 -1.15 -4.44 18.69
C ASP A 145 0.29 -4.38 19.26
N GLU A 146 0.50 -5.04 20.41
CA GLU A 146 1.82 -5.12 21.03
C GLU A 146 2.83 -5.90 20.19
N GLU A 147 2.39 -6.86 19.41
CA GLU A 147 3.22 -7.64 18.48
C GLU A 147 3.27 -7.03 17.08
N GLY A 148 2.62 -5.89 16.86
CA GLY A 148 2.58 -5.19 15.58
C GLY A 148 3.94 -4.67 15.13
N THR A 149 4.20 -4.75 13.82
CA THR A 149 5.49 -4.38 13.22
C THR A 149 5.63 -2.88 12.92
N GLY A 150 4.54 -2.11 12.98
CA GLY A 150 4.47 -0.69 12.63
C GLY A 150 4.17 0.26 13.78
N LYS A 151 4.38 -0.14 15.04
CA LYS A 151 4.02 0.65 16.24
C LYS A 151 4.60 2.06 16.30
N ALA A 152 5.70 2.30 15.61
CA ALA A 152 6.31 3.63 15.52
C ALA A 152 5.45 4.66 14.77
N ALA A 153 4.42 4.20 14.04
CA ALA A 153 3.44 5.07 13.37
C ALA A 153 2.26 5.48 14.26
N ARG A 154 2.18 5.03 15.51
CA ARG A 154 1.09 5.40 16.44
C ARG A 154 0.96 6.91 16.61
N VAL A 155 -0.30 7.36 16.64
CA VAL A 155 -0.68 8.76 16.85
C VAL A 155 -1.57 8.85 18.07
N PRO A 156 -1.19 9.63 19.11
CA PRO A 156 -2.05 9.82 20.27
C PRO A 156 -3.44 10.34 19.88
N GLY A 157 -4.49 9.68 20.34
CA GLY A 157 -5.88 10.07 20.08
C GLY A 157 -6.47 9.52 18.76
N TYR A 158 -5.66 8.90 17.89
CA TYR A 158 -6.12 8.34 16.61
C TYR A 158 -5.59 6.95 16.38
N GLU A 159 -6.47 6.00 16.06
CA GLU A 159 -6.04 4.67 15.65
C GLU A 159 -5.56 4.70 14.20
N VAL A 160 -4.42 4.06 13.97
CA VAL A 160 -3.77 3.99 12.65
C VAL A 160 -3.81 2.54 12.15
N ALA A 161 -4.19 2.36 10.89
CA ALA A 161 -4.05 1.07 10.21
C ALA A 161 -2.96 1.17 9.14
N GLY A 162 -2.05 0.21 9.11
CA GLY A 162 -0.94 0.26 8.16
C GLY A 162 -0.29 -1.09 7.88
N LYS A 163 0.76 -1.07 7.06
CA LYS A 163 1.59 -2.25 6.77
C LYS A 163 3.02 -1.85 6.52
N THR A 164 3.93 -2.53 7.19
CA THR A 164 5.37 -2.45 6.94
C THR A 164 5.75 -3.30 5.73
N GLY A 165 6.70 -2.86 4.95
CA GLY A 165 7.32 -3.60 3.86
C GLY A 165 8.84 -3.42 3.89
N THR A 166 9.53 -4.42 3.34
CA THR A 166 10.97 -4.39 3.12
C THR A 166 11.23 -5.07 1.77
N SER A 167 11.65 -4.30 0.77
CA SER A 167 11.95 -4.83 -0.56
C SER A 167 13.43 -5.08 -0.68
N GLN A 168 13.80 -6.33 -0.96
CA GLN A 168 15.19 -6.70 -1.18
C GLN A 168 15.79 -5.95 -2.37
N ASN A 169 17.02 -5.44 -2.19
CA ASN A 169 17.76 -4.75 -3.22
C ASN A 169 19.11 -5.46 -3.46
N PRO A 170 19.33 -6.08 -4.64
CA PRO A 170 20.58 -6.80 -4.93
C PRO A 170 21.80 -5.84 -5.08
N HIS A 171 21.58 -4.54 -5.11
CA HIS A 171 22.61 -3.53 -5.36
C HIS A 171 22.90 -2.60 -4.16
N GLY A 172 22.31 -2.88 -3.01
CA GLY A 172 22.48 -2.05 -1.80
C GLY A 172 21.65 -2.57 -0.63
N ASP A 173 21.43 -1.71 0.35
CA ASP A 173 20.54 -2.03 1.45
C ASP A 173 19.08 -2.13 0.95
N ASP A 174 18.26 -2.87 1.68
CA ASP A 174 16.84 -3.05 1.35
C ASP A 174 16.08 -1.72 1.33
N HIS A 175 15.02 -1.64 0.55
CA HIS A 175 14.12 -0.50 0.53
C HIS A 175 13.06 -0.62 1.62
N ALA A 176 12.95 0.41 2.45
CA ALA A 176 11.99 0.45 3.55
C ALA A 176 10.65 1.05 3.10
N TRP A 177 9.56 0.32 3.32
CA TRP A 177 8.20 0.74 2.98
C TRP A 177 7.32 0.80 4.21
N PHE A 178 6.46 1.79 4.27
CA PHE A 178 5.32 1.80 5.17
C PHE A 178 4.14 2.50 4.50
N VAL A 179 2.98 1.85 4.54
CA VAL A 179 1.72 2.43 4.06
C VAL A 179 0.70 2.40 5.18
N CYS A 180 -0.10 3.45 5.30
CA CYS A 180 -1.12 3.53 6.34
C CYS A 180 -2.24 4.48 5.96
N TYR A 181 -3.33 4.40 6.72
CA TYR A 181 -4.40 5.39 6.74
C TYR A 181 -4.84 5.66 8.18
N ALA A 182 -5.43 6.79 8.41
CA ALA A 182 -5.96 7.21 9.71
C ALA A 182 -7.07 8.27 9.54
N PRO A 183 -8.01 8.38 10.51
CA PRO A 183 -8.30 7.42 11.57
C PRO A 183 -8.76 6.06 11.02
N TYR A 184 -8.68 5.00 11.82
CA TYR A 184 -9.10 3.65 11.40
C TYR A 184 -10.59 3.56 11.05
N ASP A 185 -11.46 4.12 11.91
CA ASP A 185 -12.90 4.01 11.76
C ASP A 185 -13.47 5.00 10.72
N GLU A 186 -12.89 6.20 10.60
CA GLU A 186 -13.30 7.26 9.69
C GLU A 186 -12.07 7.79 8.93
N PRO A 187 -11.58 7.11 7.90
CA PRO A 187 -10.34 7.46 7.20
C PRO A 187 -10.39 8.87 6.57
N GLU A 188 -9.42 9.71 6.90
CA GLU A 188 -9.27 11.05 6.35
C GLU A 188 -7.99 11.23 5.54
N ILE A 189 -6.93 10.50 5.90
CA ILE A 189 -5.63 10.61 5.26
C ILE A 189 -5.00 9.24 5.08
N ALA A 190 -4.36 9.02 3.93
CA ALA A 190 -3.50 7.87 3.69
C ALA A 190 -2.07 8.34 3.35
N VAL A 191 -1.08 7.59 3.82
CA VAL A 191 0.34 7.92 3.67
C VAL A 191 1.10 6.69 3.18
N CYS A 192 1.93 6.89 2.15
CA CYS A 192 2.92 5.92 1.69
C CYS A 192 4.32 6.52 1.85
N VAL A 193 5.18 5.85 2.59
CA VAL A 193 6.59 6.23 2.78
C VAL A 193 7.47 5.15 2.17
N LEU A 194 8.30 5.54 1.22
CA LEU A 194 9.36 4.74 0.64
C LEU A 194 10.70 5.41 0.91
N LEU A 195 11.63 4.67 1.49
CA LEU A 195 13.03 5.07 1.64
C LEU A 195 13.90 4.05 0.94
N GLU A 196 14.56 4.47 -0.12
CA GLU A 196 15.49 3.62 -0.85
C GLU A 196 16.78 3.39 -0.05
N ASN A 197 17.27 2.14 -0.06
CA ASN A 197 18.52 1.73 0.61
C ASN A 197 18.56 2.11 2.11
N ALA A 198 17.47 1.93 2.82
CA ALA A 198 17.33 2.37 4.21
C ALA A 198 16.98 1.25 5.20
N GLY A 199 16.94 -0.01 4.74
CA GLY A 199 16.69 -1.18 5.57
C GLY A 199 15.22 -1.47 5.82
N HIS A 200 14.79 -1.59 7.07
CA HIS A 200 13.48 -2.15 7.41
C HIS A 200 12.38 -1.09 7.58
N GLY A 201 11.22 -1.30 6.94
CA GLY A 201 10.09 -0.37 6.96
C GLY A 201 9.58 0.00 8.35
N GLY A 202 9.50 -0.95 9.26
CA GLY A 202 9.08 -0.71 10.65
C GLY A 202 10.02 0.18 11.45
N ALA A 203 11.32 0.14 11.12
CA ALA A 203 12.35 0.89 11.84
C ALA A 203 12.50 2.33 11.33
N VAL A 204 12.33 2.57 10.02
CA VAL A 204 12.64 3.88 9.43
C VAL A 204 11.45 4.53 8.72
N ALA A 205 10.63 3.80 7.98
CA ALA A 205 9.49 4.37 7.26
C ALA A 205 8.27 4.62 8.16
N ALA A 206 7.96 3.70 9.09
CA ALA A 206 6.84 3.85 10.02
C ALA A 206 6.96 5.08 10.94
N PRO A 207 8.14 5.41 11.53
CA PRO A 207 8.31 6.63 12.30
C PRO A 207 8.00 7.91 11.52
N ILE A 208 8.42 7.97 10.24
CA ILE A 208 8.18 9.12 9.35
C ILE A 208 6.69 9.27 9.08
N ALA A 209 6.01 8.18 8.73
CA ALA A 209 4.55 8.20 8.55
C ALA A 209 3.84 8.69 9.81
N GLY A 210 4.26 8.20 10.99
CA GLY A 210 3.73 8.66 12.28
C GLY A 210 3.96 10.15 12.54
N GLN A 211 5.09 10.73 12.10
CA GLN A 211 5.32 12.18 12.18
C GLN A 211 4.39 12.95 11.25
N ILE A 212 4.22 12.50 9.99
CA ILE A 212 3.30 13.11 9.02
C ILE A 212 1.86 13.12 9.58
N LEU A 213 1.40 11.99 10.10
CA LEU A 213 0.06 11.88 10.66
C LEU A 213 -0.14 12.78 11.90
N ARG A 214 0.84 12.83 12.81
CA ARG A 214 0.78 13.73 13.98
C ARG A 214 0.72 15.18 13.58
N TYR A 215 1.49 15.59 12.57
CA TYR A 215 1.42 16.94 12.03
C TYR A 215 0.04 17.25 11.45
N TYR A 216 -0.47 16.36 10.60
CA TYR A 216 -1.80 16.52 9.96
C TYR A 216 -2.91 16.69 11.00
N PHE A 217 -3.00 15.80 11.98
CA PHE A 217 -4.06 15.88 13.00
C PHE A 217 -3.90 17.06 13.93
N ALA A 218 -2.68 17.45 14.26
CA ALA A 218 -2.47 18.63 15.09
C ALA A 218 -2.89 19.92 14.36
N GLU A 219 -2.58 20.09 13.08
CA GLU A 219 -3.08 21.23 12.28
C GLU A 219 -4.59 21.20 12.16
N ARG A 220 -5.18 20.03 11.89
CA ARG A 220 -6.63 19.88 11.79
C ARG A 220 -7.34 20.28 13.09
N ASP A 221 -6.80 19.90 14.24
CA ASP A 221 -7.38 20.13 15.56
C ASP A 221 -7.04 21.53 16.12
N GLY A 222 -6.35 22.38 15.36
CA GLY A 222 -5.96 23.74 15.76
C GLY A 222 -4.82 23.79 16.79
N GLY A 223 -4.05 22.69 16.90
CA GLY A 223 -2.87 22.58 17.75
C GLY A 223 -1.59 23.05 17.06
N THR A 224 -0.57 23.34 17.85
CA THR A 224 0.78 23.63 17.36
C THR A 224 1.66 22.38 17.53
N VAL A 225 2.21 21.85 16.45
CA VAL A 225 3.21 20.79 16.52
C VAL A 225 4.58 21.42 16.74
N ALA A 226 5.25 21.14 17.86
CA ALA A 226 6.67 21.42 17.95
C ALA A 226 7.40 20.50 16.96
N MET A 227 8.01 21.09 15.94
CA MET A 227 8.90 20.36 15.05
C MET A 227 10.13 19.91 15.84
N PRO A 228 10.60 18.65 15.65
CA PRO A 228 11.80 18.15 16.31
C PRO A 228 13.07 18.87 15.89
#